data_9cdf8eb86ffc95adecbbf468af0340c1
#
_entry.id   9cdf8eb86ffc95adecbbf468af0340c1
#
_cell.length_a   1.000
_cell.length_b   1.000
_cell.length_c   1.000
_cell.angle_alpha   90.00
_cell.angle_beta   90.00
_cell.angle_gamma   90.00
#
_symmetry.space_group_name_H-M   'P 1'
#
loop_
_entity.id
_entity.type
_entity.pdbx_description
1 polymer ?
#
loop_
_entity_poly.entity_id
_entity_poly.type
_entity_poly.pdbx_seq_one_letter_code
_entity_poly.pdbx_strand_id
1 'polypeptide(L)'
;YASIYGNTENAAYYLANELSKLGVKDIAMYDVSSTDVSYLISETFRCSHIVLMSATYNLEIYPKMDDYISDMKRLNVSSKTFAIVDNGTWAPTAGKKMREAVETLKSCKICENTTTVKSAVNGSNAAALADLAKEIAAEIQG
;
A
#
# COMPACT_ATOMS: atom_id res chain seq x y z
N TYR A 1 -1.00 5.00 -3.69
CA TYR A 1 0.39 5.27 -3.32
C TYR A 1 0.64 6.77 -3.13
N ALA A 2 1.66 7.08 -2.35
CA ALA A 2 2.14 8.45 -2.20
C ALA A 2 3.63 8.48 -2.52
N SER A 3 4.01 9.26 -3.51
CA SER A 3 5.38 9.33 -4.02
C SER A 3 5.87 10.77 -4.05
N ILE A 4 7.12 10.99 -3.59
CA ILE A 4 7.75 12.31 -3.64
C ILE A 4 8.53 12.47 -4.96
N TYR A 5 9.34 11.47 -5.30
CA TYR A 5 10.23 11.51 -6.47
C TYR A 5 9.97 10.42 -7.51
N GLY A 6 8.79 9.80 -7.48
CA GLY A 6 8.43 8.76 -8.44
C GLY A 6 8.87 7.35 -8.09
N ASN A 7 9.70 7.14 -7.09
CA ASN A 7 10.18 5.80 -6.73
C ASN A 7 9.08 4.91 -6.15
N THR A 8 8.19 5.47 -5.33
CA THR A 8 7.04 4.73 -4.80
C THR A 8 6.07 4.40 -5.92
N GLU A 9 5.86 5.32 -6.86
CA GLU A 9 5.04 5.07 -8.04
C GLU A 9 5.59 3.92 -8.87
N ASN A 10 6.90 3.88 -9.12
CA ASN A 10 7.53 2.80 -9.85
C ASN A 10 7.38 1.46 -9.12
N ALA A 11 7.50 1.45 -7.81
CA ALA A 11 7.26 0.26 -6.99
C ALA A 11 5.80 -0.21 -7.10
N ALA A 12 4.85 0.73 -7.13
CA ALA A 12 3.43 0.40 -7.31
C ALA A 12 3.17 -0.25 -8.67
N TYR A 13 3.73 0.30 -9.74
CA TYR A 13 3.63 -0.30 -11.07
C TYR A 13 4.27 -1.68 -11.12
N TYR A 14 5.42 -1.85 -10.51
CA TYR A 14 6.09 -3.15 -10.46
C TYR A 14 5.23 -4.19 -9.76
N LEU A 15 4.68 -3.84 -8.59
CA LEU A 15 3.82 -4.75 -7.83
C LEU A 15 2.56 -5.10 -8.61
N ALA A 16 1.92 -4.12 -9.25
CA ALA A 16 0.73 -4.34 -10.06
C ALA A 16 1.03 -5.30 -11.22
N ASN A 17 2.18 -5.13 -11.87
CA ASN A 17 2.59 -6.02 -12.95
C ASN A 17 2.81 -7.45 -12.46
N GLU A 18 3.46 -7.63 -11.32
CA GLU A 18 3.65 -8.97 -10.72
C GLU A 18 2.31 -9.62 -10.34
N LEU A 19 1.38 -8.85 -9.79
CA LEU A 19 0.04 -9.35 -9.50
C LEU A 19 -0.70 -9.78 -10.76
N SER A 20 -0.58 -9.00 -11.84
CA SER A 20 -1.19 -9.33 -13.13
C SER A 20 -0.64 -10.64 -13.68
N LYS A 21 0.67 -10.86 -13.58
CA LYS A 21 1.30 -12.13 -13.98
C LYS A 21 0.78 -13.34 -13.21
N LEU A 22 0.35 -13.13 -11.98
CA LEU A 22 -0.20 -14.17 -11.11
C LEU A 22 -1.71 -14.37 -11.29
N GLY A 23 -2.32 -13.69 -12.26
CA GLY A 23 -3.72 -13.87 -12.62
C GLY A 23 -4.70 -12.94 -11.92
N VAL A 24 -4.22 -11.97 -11.16
CA VAL A 24 -5.09 -10.93 -10.57
C VAL A 24 -5.48 -9.96 -11.66
N LYS A 25 -6.77 -9.81 -11.94
CA LYS A 25 -7.28 -9.05 -13.09
C LYS A 25 -7.83 -7.69 -12.72
N ASP A 26 -8.48 -7.55 -11.58
CA ASP A 26 -9.08 -6.28 -11.15
C ASP A 26 -8.10 -5.53 -10.25
N ILE A 27 -7.22 -4.78 -10.88
CA ILE A 27 -6.20 -3.99 -10.19
C ILE A 27 -6.41 -2.52 -10.54
N ALA A 28 -6.65 -1.70 -9.51
CA ALA A 28 -6.76 -0.25 -9.67
C ALA A 28 -5.63 0.42 -8.90
N MET A 29 -5.06 1.48 -9.46
CA MET A 29 -3.94 2.20 -8.87
C MET A 29 -4.28 3.68 -8.78
N TYR A 30 -3.99 4.28 -7.62
CA TYR A 30 -4.28 5.69 -7.39
C TYR A 30 -3.13 6.39 -6.69
N ASP A 31 -2.80 7.57 -7.21
CA ASP A 31 -1.92 8.50 -6.52
C ASP A 31 -2.76 9.33 -5.56
N VAL A 32 -2.55 9.17 -4.26
CA VAL A 32 -3.34 9.88 -3.24
C VAL A 32 -3.13 11.39 -3.28
N SER A 33 -2.04 11.86 -3.86
CA SER A 33 -1.76 13.30 -4.01
C SER A 33 -2.61 13.97 -5.06
N SER A 34 -3.08 13.21 -6.05
CA SER A 34 -3.81 13.72 -7.20
C SER A 34 -5.25 13.21 -7.31
N THR A 35 -5.65 12.32 -6.41
CA THR A 35 -6.99 11.72 -6.42
C THR A 35 -7.81 12.25 -5.25
N ASP A 36 -9.06 12.62 -5.52
CA ASP A 36 -9.97 13.09 -4.47
C ASP A 36 -10.20 11.98 -3.44
N VAL A 37 -10.18 12.35 -2.16
CA VAL A 37 -10.30 11.39 -1.06
C VAL A 37 -11.63 10.64 -1.09
N SER A 38 -12.71 11.28 -1.52
CA SER A 38 -14.02 10.62 -1.60
C SER A 38 -14.02 9.50 -2.64
N TYR A 39 -13.30 9.67 -3.74
CA TYR A 39 -13.13 8.63 -4.75
C TYR A 39 -12.28 7.47 -4.19
N LEU A 40 -11.20 7.79 -3.49
CA LEU A 40 -10.36 6.77 -2.84
C LEU A 40 -11.17 5.94 -1.84
N ILE A 41 -12.01 6.56 -1.05
CA ILE A 41 -12.86 5.87 -0.08
C ILE A 41 -13.88 4.98 -0.78
N SER A 42 -14.49 5.45 -1.86
CA SER A 42 -15.41 4.64 -2.67
C SER A 42 -14.73 3.37 -3.19
N GLU A 43 -13.52 3.51 -3.74
CA GLU A 43 -12.74 2.36 -4.21
C GLU A 43 -12.32 1.44 -3.07
N THR A 44 -12.03 2.00 -1.90
CA THR A 44 -11.69 1.22 -0.71
C THR A 44 -12.84 0.31 -0.29
N PHE A 45 -14.07 0.82 -0.31
CA PHE A 45 -15.23 -0.02 0.00
C PHE A 45 -15.50 -1.07 -1.08
N ARG A 46 -15.19 -0.77 -2.34
CA ARG A 46 -15.37 -1.70 -3.45
C ARG A 46 -14.40 -2.88 -3.40
N CYS A 47 -13.15 -2.64 -3.03
CA CYS A 47 -12.09 -3.63 -3.09
C CYS A 47 -11.99 -4.43 -1.79
N SER A 48 -11.59 -5.70 -1.89
CA SER A 48 -11.35 -6.56 -0.72
C SER A 48 -9.91 -6.45 -0.21
N HIS A 49 -8.97 -6.16 -1.09
CA HIS A 49 -7.54 -6.09 -0.79
C HIS A 49 -7.00 -4.72 -1.16
N ILE A 50 -6.24 -4.13 -0.26
CA ILE A 50 -5.74 -2.77 -0.41
C ILE A 50 -4.25 -2.76 -0.12
N VAL A 51 -3.46 -2.21 -1.05
CA VAL A 51 -2.03 -2.02 -0.86
C VAL A 51 -1.76 -0.55 -0.57
N LEU A 52 -1.17 -0.27 0.57
CA LEU A 52 -0.77 1.07 0.98
C LEU A 52 0.73 1.21 0.74
N MET A 53 1.11 2.13 -0.12
CA MET A 53 2.49 2.39 -0.48
C MET A 53 2.79 3.86 -0.26
N SER A 54 3.72 4.17 0.64
CA SER A 54 4.02 5.56 0.97
C SER A 54 5.51 5.79 1.15
N ALA A 55 5.95 6.97 0.71
CA ALA A 55 7.24 7.50 1.09
C ALA A 55 7.18 7.97 2.55
N THR A 56 8.32 7.88 3.23
CA THR A 56 8.49 8.48 4.56
C THR A 56 8.77 9.98 4.39
N TYR A 57 8.05 10.80 5.14
CA TYR A 57 8.21 12.25 5.15
C TYR A 57 8.38 12.74 6.58
N ASN A 58 9.54 13.31 6.89
CA ASN A 58 9.87 13.76 8.26
C ASN A 58 9.60 12.69 9.33
N LEU A 59 10.01 11.44 9.05
CA LEU A 59 9.80 10.28 9.91
C LEU A 59 8.32 9.91 10.12
N GLU A 60 7.46 10.42 9.27
CA GLU A 60 6.02 10.18 9.32
C GLU A 60 5.49 9.66 7.99
N ILE A 61 4.23 9.25 7.97
CA ILE A 61 3.53 8.93 6.74
C ILE A 61 3.39 10.21 5.91
N TYR A 62 3.55 10.10 4.59
CA TYR A 62 3.30 11.23 3.70
C TYR A 62 1.90 11.81 3.98
N PRO A 63 1.75 13.15 4.12
CA PRO A 63 0.50 13.74 4.64
C PRO A 63 -0.78 13.34 3.92
N LYS A 64 -0.76 13.25 2.60
CA LYS A 64 -1.96 12.84 1.84
C LYS A 64 -2.34 11.39 2.10
N MET A 65 -1.37 10.51 2.31
CA MET A 65 -1.63 9.13 2.68
C MET A 65 -2.21 9.07 4.10
N ASP A 66 -1.68 9.87 5.01
CA ASP A 66 -2.18 9.94 6.38
C ASP A 66 -3.63 10.45 6.42
N ASP A 67 -3.96 11.45 5.62
CA ASP A 67 -5.32 11.95 5.47
C ASP A 67 -6.27 10.84 5.00
N TYR A 68 -5.87 10.08 4.01
CA TYR A 68 -6.65 8.96 3.51
C TYR A 68 -6.88 7.89 4.59
N ILE A 69 -5.84 7.53 5.32
CA ILE A 69 -5.95 6.54 6.41
C ILE A 69 -6.86 7.06 7.52
N SER A 70 -6.76 8.34 7.86
CA SER A 70 -7.63 8.96 8.86
C SER A 70 -9.09 8.92 8.44
N ASP A 71 -9.37 9.14 7.15
CA ASP A 71 -10.73 9.03 6.62
C ASP A 71 -11.25 7.60 6.65
N MET A 72 -10.39 6.61 6.37
CA MET A 72 -10.77 5.20 6.54
C MET A 72 -11.23 4.90 7.96
N LYS A 73 -10.51 5.40 8.96
CA LYS A 73 -10.88 5.24 10.37
C LYS A 73 -12.21 5.91 10.69
N ARG A 74 -12.36 7.16 10.26
CA ARG A 74 -13.58 7.94 10.54
C ARG A 74 -14.82 7.30 9.92
N LEU A 75 -14.68 6.68 8.75
CA LEU A 75 -15.78 6.06 8.01
C LEU A 75 -15.95 4.58 8.33
N ASN A 76 -15.21 4.07 9.31
CA ASN A 76 -15.32 2.70 9.80
C ASN A 76 -15.09 1.63 8.73
N VAL A 77 -14.08 1.82 7.90
CA VAL A 77 -13.64 0.79 6.95
C VAL A 77 -13.29 -0.47 7.74
N SER A 78 -13.79 -1.61 7.32
CA SER A 78 -13.62 -2.87 8.03
C SER A 78 -13.59 -4.06 7.07
N SER A 79 -13.16 -5.22 7.58
CA SER A 79 -13.18 -6.49 6.85
C SER A 79 -12.38 -6.46 5.54
N LYS A 80 -11.23 -5.78 5.55
CA LYS A 80 -10.32 -5.67 4.41
C LYS A 80 -9.00 -6.35 4.73
N THR A 81 -8.28 -6.76 3.69
CA THR A 81 -6.90 -7.23 3.80
C THR A 81 -5.97 -6.15 3.27
N PHE A 82 -4.99 -5.76 4.06
CA PHE A 82 -4.03 -4.72 3.71
C PHE A 82 -2.64 -5.32 3.52
N ALA A 83 -1.93 -4.78 2.54
CA ALA A 83 -0.49 -4.97 2.37
C ALA A 83 0.18 -3.60 2.46
N ILE A 84 1.38 -3.57 3.03
CA ILE A 84 2.06 -2.31 3.31
C ILE A 84 3.44 -2.32 2.66
N VAL A 85 3.73 -1.25 1.91
CA VAL A 85 5.04 -1.01 1.31
C VAL A 85 5.53 0.37 1.73
N ASP A 86 6.72 0.40 2.27
CA ASP A 86 7.37 1.62 2.73
C ASP A 86 8.49 1.99 1.76
N ASN A 87 8.65 3.27 1.48
CA ASN A 87 9.77 3.76 0.68
C ASN A 87 10.49 4.89 1.42
N GLY A 88 11.75 4.65 1.76
CA GLY A 88 12.58 5.66 2.42
C GLY A 88 14.05 5.30 2.34
N THR A 89 14.92 6.29 2.20
CA THR A 89 16.38 6.09 2.12
C THR A 89 17.06 6.17 3.48
N TRP A 90 16.48 6.92 4.40
CA TRP A 90 17.03 7.08 5.74
C TRP A 90 16.16 6.35 6.73
N ALA A 91 15.53 6.74 7.62
CA ALA A 91 14.72 6.04 8.59
C ALA A 91 13.32 5.74 8.01
N PRO A 92 13.10 4.63 7.30
CA PRO A 92 11.80 4.33 6.69
C PRO A 92 10.80 3.93 7.78
N THR A 93 10.03 4.89 8.28
CA THR A 93 9.10 4.69 9.38
C THR A 93 7.63 4.70 8.94
N ALA A 94 7.35 5.07 7.68
CA ALA A 94 5.98 5.13 7.19
C ALA A 94 5.28 3.76 7.24
N GLY A 95 5.99 2.70 6.91
CA GLY A 95 5.42 1.34 6.94
C GLY A 95 4.93 0.94 8.33
N LYS A 96 5.74 1.18 9.35
CA LYS A 96 5.36 0.90 10.74
C LYS A 96 4.14 1.71 11.16
N LYS A 97 4.12 2.99 10.83
CA LYS A 97 3.01 3.89 11.20
C LYS A 97 1.74 3.55 10.44
N MET A 98 1.83 3.20 9.16
CA MET A 98 0.67 2.72 8.41
C MET A 98 0.11 1.44 9.01
N ARG A 99 0.99 0.50 9.39
CA ARG A 99 0.57 -0.74 10.01
C ARG A 99 -0.15 -0.49 11.34
N GLU A 100 0.42 0.34 12.21
CA GLU A 100 -0.20 0.71 13.48
C GLU A 100 -1.59 1.35 13.27
N ALA A 101 -1.70 2.22 12.27
CA ALA A 101 -2.97 2.88 11.96
C ALA A 101 -4.02 1.90 11.46
N VAL A 102 -3.64 0.98 10.56
CA VAL A 102 -4.55 -0.02 10.00
C VAL A 102 -4.97 -1.05 11.04
N GLU A 103 -4.12 -1.39 11.98
CA GLU A 103 -4.45 -2.31 13.07
C GLU A 103 -5.63 -1.83 13.92
N THR A 104 -5.94 -0.54 13.91
CA THR A 104 -7.10 0.01 14.62
C THR A 104 -8.42 -0.23 13.86
N LEU A 105 -8.37 -0.63 12.60
CA LEU A 105 -9.57 -0.91 11.80
C LEU A 105 -10.15 -2.28 12.17
N LYS A 106 -11.48 -2.34 12.28
CA LYS A 106 -12.17 -3.53 12.74
C LYS A 106 -12.12 -4.65 11.71
N SER A 107 -11.76 -5.87 12.16
CA SER A 107 -11.77 -7.08 11.33
C SER A 107 -10.90 -6.98 10.08
N CYS A 108 -9.85 -6.18 10.12
CA CYS A 108 -8.90 -6.06 9.02
C CYS A 108 -7.70 -6.97 9.27
N LYS A 109 -7.20 -7.56 8.18
CA LYS A 109 -6.02 -8.41 8.17
C LYS A 109 -4.89 -7.66 7.49
N ILE A 110 -3.66 -7.86 7.95
CA ILE A 110 -2.48 -7.26 7.35
C ILE A 110 -1.57 -8.39 6.88
N CYS A 111 -1.10 -8.33 5.63
CA CYS A 111 -0.16 -9.29 5.09
C CYS A 111 1.13 -9.30 5.92
N GLU A 112 1.70 -10.48 6.11
CA GLU A 112 2.88 -10.66 6.97
C GLU A 112 4.12 -9.97 6.41
N ASN A 113 4.27 -9.97 5.09
CA ASN A 113 5.44 -9.41 4.42
C ASN A 113 5.30 -7.90 4.23
N THR A 114 5.68 -7.13 5.24
CA THR A 114 5.84 -5.70 5.05
C THR A 114 7.14 -5.46 4.29
N THR A 115 7.05 -4.79 3.16
CA THR A 115 8.18 -4.58 2.26
C THR A 115 8.67 -3.14 2.38
N THR A 116 9.98 -2.98 2.49
CA THR A 116 10.65 -1.67 2.43
C THR A 116 11.43 -1.57 1.13
N VAL A 117 11.12 -0.54 0.35
CA VAL A 117 11.85 -0.20 -0.88
C VAL A 117 12.71 1.02 -0.56
N LYS A 118 14.02 0.91 -0.70
CA LYS A 118 14.95 2.02 -0.49
C LYS A 118 15.28 2.65 -1.83
N SER A 119 14.80 3.85 -2.06
CA SER A 119 14.96 4.59 -3.32
C SER A 119 14.28 3.88 -4.50
N ALA A 120 15.05 3.49 -5.51
CA ALA A 120 14.52 2.87 -6.72
C ALA A 120 14.35 1.36 -6.56
N VAL A 121 13.48 0.77 -7.35
CA VAL A 121 13.33 -0.69 -7.42
C VAL A 121 14.61 -1.27 -8.03
N ASN A 122 15.21 -2.23 -7.33
CA ASN A 122 16.41 -2.94 -7.76
C ASN A 122 16.23 -4.45 -7.50
N GLY A 123 17.27 -5.25 -7.72
CA GLY A 123 17.18 -6.72 -7.64
C GLY A 123 16.60 -7.23 -6.32
N SER A 124 17.07 -6.72 -5.16
CA SER A 124 16.57 -7.19 -3.85
C SER A 124 15.18 -6.67 -3.55
N ASN A 125 14.88 -5.41 -3.88
CA ASN A 125 13.56 -4.82 -3.70
C ASN A 125 12.54 -5.49 -4.62
N ALA A 126 12.94 -5.79 -5.85
CA ALA A 126 12.10 -6.49 -6.82
C ALA A 126 11.69 -7.88 -6.32
N ALA A 127 12.64 -8.63 -5.74
CA ALA A 127 12.34 -9.94 -5.17
C ALA A 127 11.34 -9.83 -4.01
N ALA A 128 11.50 -8.84 -3.13
CA ALA A 128 10.60 -8.62 -2.01
C ALA A 128 9.19 -8.23 -2.48
N LEU A 129 9.08 -7.39 -3.50
CA LEU A 129 7.81 -7.02 -4.10
C LEU A 129 7.14 -8.21 -4.80
N ALA A 130 7.92 -9.05 -5.48
CA ALA A 130 7.40 -10.26 -6.10
C ALA A 130 6.86 -11.25 -5.05
N ASP A 131 7.54 -11.40 -3.93
CA ASP A 131 7.07 -12.25 -2.81
C ASP A 131 5.79 -11.69 -2.19
N LEU A 132 5.71 -10.39 -2.03
CA LEU A 132 4.48 -9.74 -1.55
C LEU A 132 3.33 -9.96 -2.55
N ALA A 133 3.59 -9.86 -3.84
CA ALA A 133 2.58 -10.14 -4.86
C ALA A 133 2.06 -11.57 -4.77
N LYS A 134 2.92 -12.55 -4.52
CA LYS A 134 2.53 -13.94 -4.33
C LYS A 134 1.63 -14.12 -3.11
N GLU A 135 1.97 -13.46 -2.01
CA GLU A 135 1.15 -13.51 -0.80
C GLU A 135 -0.24 -12.91 -1.05
N ILE A 136 -0.31 -11.74 -1.67
CA ILE A 136 -1.58 -11.10 -2.01
C ILE A 136 -2.41 -11.96 -2.95
N ALA A 137 -1.81 -12.48 -4.01
CA ALA A 137 -2.51 -13.34 -4.97
C ALA A 137 -3.06 -14.60 -4.30
N ALA A 138 -2.30 -15.23 -3.42
CA ALA A 138 -2.75 -16.40 -2.67
C ALA A 138 -3.95 -16.07 -1.77
N GLU A 139 -3.95 -14.92 -1.13
CA GLU A 139 -5.07 -14.45 -0.30
C GLU A 139 -6.34 -14.22 -1.14
N ILE A 140 -6.19 -13.64 -2.34
CA ILE A 140 -7.32 -13.38 -3.24
C ILE A 140 -7.89 -14.68 -3.80
N GLN A 141 -7.04 -15.62 -4.18
CA GLN A 141 -7.42 -16.87 -4.84
C GLN A 141 -7.78 -17.99 -3.86
N GLY A 142 -7.36 -17.83 -2.65
CA GLY A 142 -7.66 -18.74 -1.56
C GLY A 142 -9.00 -18.44 -0.93
#